data_50636bc1cffc7b85ab44ec49f5ec6cec
#
_entry.id   50636bc1cffc7b85ab44ec49f5ec6cec
#
_cell.length_a   1.000
_cell.length_b   1.000
_cell.length_c   1.000
_cell.angle_alpha   90.00
_cell.angle_beta   90.00
_cell.angle_gamma   90.00
#
_symmetry.space_group_name_H-M   'P 1'
#
loop_
_entity.id
_entity.type
_entity.pdbx_description
1 polymer ?
#
loop_
_entity_poly.entity_id
_entity_poly.type
_entity_poly.pdbx_seq_one_letter_code
_entity_poly.pdbx_strand_id
1 'polypeptide(L)'
;MGAFVRFCTALAVTKHLCVMSEWFKNGDDGSSVYIMDNDGKKFFDIAREKPEIGNLFNEAMASHSKQKIGDLVTSYPHIFDGLNSLVDVGGGTGTAAKIIADAFPSLRCTVLDLPHVVEKASESNSINVVAGDMFEKIPSADAILLNNVLHDWHGEDCVRILKRCKDAIEPRKDGSKVIVVDIIQDFENNNPKATETGFLFDILMMTSHGTKERTKQEWHDLIIGAGYSGYTIYPTRLGIDCVMELYP
;
A
#
# COMPACT_ATOMS: atom_id res chain seq x y z
N MET A 1 -0.73 8.65 -14.63
CA MET A 1 -1.07 10.01 -14.14
C MET A 1 -2.55 10.37 -14.35
N GLY A 2 -3.11 10.29 -15.56
CA GLY A 2 -4.51 10.69 -15.79
C GLY A 2 -5.56 9.94 -14.97
N ALA A 3 -5.41 8.63 -14.75
CA ALA A 3 -6.35 7.84 -13.96
C ALA A 3 -6.32 8.26 -12.47
N PHE A 4 -5.14 8.46 -11.90
CA PHE A 4 -4.99 8.91 -10.53
C PHE A 4 -5.60 10.32 -10.32
N VAL A 5 -5.36 11.26 -11.23
CA VAL A 5 -5.97 12.60 -11.16
C VAL A 5 -7.49 12.52 -11.27
N ARG A 6 -8.03 11.68 -12.18
CA ARG A 6 -9.49 11.48 -12.28
C ARG A 6 -10.09 10.95 -10.98
N PHE A 7 -9.41 10.03 -10.31
CA PHE A 7 -9.85 9.51 -9.01
C PHE A 7 -9.84 10.61 -7.94
N CYS A 8 -8.71 11.30 -7.75
CA CYS A 8 -8.58 12.35 -6.74
C CYS A 8 -9.51 13.56 -6.95
N THR A 9 -10.04 13.77 -8.17
CA THR A 9 -10.97 14.86 -8.49
C THR A 9 -12.42 14.40 -8.68
N ALA A 10 -12.69 13.08 -8.57
CA ALA A 10 -14.04 12.56 -8.69
C ALA A 10 -14.91 13.00 -7.51
N LEU A 11 -16.12 13.46 -7.80
CA LEU A 11 -17.06 13.91 -6.75
C LEU A 11 -17.33 12.81 -5.70
N ALA A 12 -17.40 11.55 -6.12
CA ALA A 12 -17.56 10.41 -5.23
C ALA A 12 -16.43 10.25 -4.19
N VAL A 13 -15.24 10.81 -4.50
CA VAL A 13 -14.05 10.75 -3.65
C VAL A 13 -13.86 12.07 -2.85
N THR A 14 -14.32 13.20 -3.39
CA THR A 14 -14.05 14.52 -2.79
C THR A 14 -15.24 15.13 -2.06
N LYS A 15 -16.46 14.61 -2.26
CA LYS A 15 -17.69 15.14 -1.67
C LYS A 15 -17.61 15.27 -0.15
N HIS A 16 -17.04 14.28 0.53
CA HIS A 16 -16.92 14.26 1.99
C HIS A 16 -16.05 15.42 2.52
N LEU A 17 -15.14 15.99 1.72
CA LEU A 17 -14.35 17.16 2.14
C LEU A 17 -15.21 18.39 2.42
N CYS A 18 -16.42 18.45 1.84
CA CYS A 18 -17.36 19.56 2.08
C CYS A 18 -17.90 19.57 3.51
N VAL A 19 -17.90 18.44 4.21
CA VAL A 19 -18.38 18.31 5.59
C VAL A 19 -17.25 18.23 6.62
N MET A 20 -16.00 18.39 6.20
CA MET A 20 -14.82 18.30 7.06
C MET A 20 -14.86 19.28 8.25
N SER A 21 -15.39 20.51 8.05
CA SER A 21 -15.50 21.49 9.13
C SER A 21 -16.53 21.08 10.22
N GLU A 22 -17.55 20.33 9.84
CA GLU A 22 -18.52 19.76 10.76
C GLU A 22 -17.92 18.59 11.54
N TRP A 23 -17.19 17.72 10.86
CA TRP A 23 -16.45 16.63 11.48
C TRP A 23 -15.48 17.13 12.56
N PHE A 24 -14.69 18.18 12.28
CA PHE A 24 -13.81 18.79 13.28
C PHE A 24 -14.54 19.38 14.48
N LYS A 25 -15.77 19.89 14.33
CA LYS A 25 -16.58 20.45 15.43
C LYS A 25 -17.19 19.37 16.32
N ASN A 26 -17.53 18.23 15.74
CA ASN A 26 -18.15 17.12 16.46
C ASN A 26 -17.16 16.32 17.31
N GLY A 27 -15.85 16.56 17.14
CA GLY A 27 -14.79 15.84 17.80
C GLY A 27 -14.45 14.52 17.10
N ASP A 28 -13.29 13.99 17.47
CA ASP A 28 -12.81 12.72 16.94
C ASP A 28 -13.47 11.56 17.71
N ASP A 29 -14.41 10.90 17.05
CA ASP A 29 -15.03 9.66 17.53
C ASP A 29 -14.33 8.42 16.96
N GLY A 30 -13.16 8.60 16.31
CA GLY A 30 -12.41 7.55 15.63
C GLY A 30 -12.93 7.22 14.23
N SER A 31 -13.93 7.96 13.72
CA SER A 31 -14.42 7.80 12.36
C SER A 31 -13.75 8.80 11.40
N SER A 32 -13.60 8.42 10.12
CA SER A 32 -13.16 9.35 9.09
C SER A 32 -14.30 10.27 8.63
N VAL A 33 -13.94 11.40 8.02
CA VAL A 33 -14.91 12.30 7.35
C VAL A 33 -15.75 11.53 6.32
N TYR A 34 -15.09 10.59 5.60
CA TYR A 34 -15.76 9.74 4.61
C TYR A 34 -16.82 8.84 5.23
N ILE A 35 -16.51 8.20 6.36
CA ILE A 35 -17.45 7.33 7.10
C ILE A 35 -18.64 8.15 7.57
N MET A 36 -18.43 9.36 8.11
CA MET A 36 -19.49 10.26 8.54
C MET A 36 -20.42 10.67 7.37
N ASP A 37 -19.88 11.01 6.19
CA ASP A 37 -20.67 11.41 5.01
C ASP A 37 -21.33 10.24 4.26
N ASN A 38 -21.00 8.98 4.62
CA ASN A 38 -21.49 7.78 3.94
C ASN A 38 -22.20 6.79 4.89
N ASP A 39 -22.95 7.30 5.86
CA ASP A 39 -23.79 6.50 6.75
C ASP A 39 -23.04 5.36 7.48
N GLY A 40 -21.81 5.63 7.92
CA GLY A 40 -20.97 4.68 8.64
C GLY A 40 -20.23 3.67 7.75
N LYS A 41 -20.34 3.77 6.42
CA LYS A 41 -19.65 2.87 5.50
C LYS A 41 -18.24 3.32 5.21
N LYS A 42 -17.30 2.37 5.25
CA LYS A 42 -15.90 2.60 4.85
C LYS A 42 -15.77 2.71 3.32
N PHE A 43 -14.68 3.32 2.86
CA PHE A 43 -14.41 3.50 1.43
C PHE A 43 -14.44 2.17 0.65
N PHE A 44 -13.79 1.13 1.15
CA PHE A 44 -13.75 -0.18 0.48
C PHE A 44 -15.10 -0.88 0.44
N ASP A 45 -16.01 -0.64 1.40
CA ASP A 45 -17.38 -1.14 1.35
C ASP A 45 -18.16 -0.49 0.20
N ILE A 46 -18.04 0.84 0.07
CA ILE A 46 -18.65 1.60 -1.02
C ILE A 46 -18.05 1.17 -2.39
N ALA A 47 -16.74 1.00 -2.47
CA ALA A 47 -16.06 0.57 -3.69
C ALA A 47 -16.49 -0.84 -4.14
N ARG A 48 -16.82 -1.71 -3.18
CA ARG A 48 -17.39 -3.04 -3.45
C ARG A 48 -18.84 -2.96 -3.92
N GLU A 49 -19.66 -2.12 -3.28
CA GLU A 49 -21.08 -1.94 -3.61
C GLU A 49 -21.29 -1.19 -4.94
N LYS A 50 -20.38 -0.29 -5.30
CA LYS A 50 -20.45 0.58 -6.48
C LYS A 50 -19.29 0.30 -7.43
N PRO A 51 -19.47 -0.60 -8.42
CA PRO A 51 -18.40 -1.01 -9.33
C PRO A 51 -17.69 0.15 -10.07
N GLU A 52 -18.41 1.24 -10.35
CA GLU A 52 -17.85 2.43 -10.98
C GLU A 52 -16.79 3.11 -10.11
N ILE A 53 -17.00 3.15 -8.78
CA ILE A 53 -16.02 3.70 -7.82
C ILE A 53 -14.85 2.73 -7.67
N GLY A 54 -15.13 1.43 -7.50
CA GLY A 54 -14.10 0.42 -7.39
C GLY A 54 -13.21 0.33 -8.63
N ASN A 55 -13.77 0.44 -9.84
CA ASN A 55 -12.99 0.43 -11.07
C ASN A 55 -12.13 1.70 -11.19
N LEU A 56 -12.68 2.86 -10.87
CA LEU A 56 -11.93 4.13 -10.88
C LEU A 56 -10.75 4.08 -9.90
N PHE A 57 -10.97 3.52 -8.70
CA PHE A 57 -9.92 3.29 -7.70
C PHE A 57 -8.84 2.34 -8.24
N ASN A 58 -9.23 1.18 -8.75
CA ASN A 58 -8.29 0.19 -9.28
C ASN A 58 -7.44 0.75 -10.43
N GLU A 59 -8.04 1.52 -11.37
CA GLU A 59 -7.29 2.20 -12.44
C GLU A 59 -6.30 3.23 -11.88
N ALA A 60 -6.70 3.97 -10.86
CA ALA A 60 -5.86 4.97 -10.21
C ALA A 60 -4.67 4.31 -9.52
N MET A 61 -4.90 3.26 -8.74
CA MET A 61 -3.86 2.52 -8.02
C MET A 61 -2.91 1.81 -8.99
N ALA A 62 -3.43 1.21 -10.07
CA ALA A 62 -2.59 0.64 -11.12
C ALA A 62 -1.68 1.69 -11.78
N SER A 63 -2.22 2.89 -12.08
CA SER A 63 -1.42 4.00 -12.63
C SER A 63 -0.35 4.49 -11.65
N HIS A 64 -0.66 4.55 -10.36
CA HIS A 64 0.27 4.98 -9.31
C HIS A 64 1.37 3.92 -9.09
N SER A 65 0.99 2.66 -8.93
CA SER A 65 1.92 1.54 -8.80
C SER A 65 2.88 1.42 -9.97
N LYS A 66 2.40 1.65 -11.21
CA LYS A 66 3.26 1.63 -12.40
C LYS A 66 4.44 2.60 -12.29
N GLN A 67 4.22 3.77 -11.74
CA GLN A 67 5.28 4.76 -11.58
C GLN A 67 6.25 4.38 -10.46
N LYS A 68 5.74 4.03 -9.29
CA LYS A 68 6.54 3.69 -8.10
C LYS A 68 7.35 2.42 -8.29
N ILE A 69 6.71 1.34 -8.70
CA ILE A 69 7.37 0.05 -8.87
C ILE A 69 8.32 0.08 -10.07
N GLY A 70 7.99 0.83 -11.12
CA GLY A 70 8.91 1.09 -12.23
C GLY A 70 10.19 1.80 -11.78
N ASP A 71 10.08 2.75 -10.85
CA ASP A 71 11.24 3.39 -10.22
C ASP A 71 12.00 2.43 -9.31
N LEU A 72 11.31 1.66 -8.48
CA LEU A 72 11.90 0.66 -7.58
C LEU A 72 12.77 -0.35 -8.33
N VAL A 73 12.22 -1.02 -9.35
CA VAL A 73 12.95 -2.06 -10.10
C VAL A 73 14.15 -1.50 -10.89
N THR A 74 14.10 -0.20 -11.22
CA THR A 74 15.17 0.46 -11.98
C THR A 74 16.28 1.01 -11.06
N SER A 75 15.88 1.62 -9.92
CA SER A 75 16.81 2.31 -9.01
C SER A 75 17.44 1.36 -8.00
N TYR A 76 16.72 0.33 -7.59
CA TYR A 76 17.13 -0.59 -6.52
C TYR A 76 16.94 -2.07 -6.91
N PRO A 77 17.44 -2.53 -8.06
CA PRO A 77 17.25 -3.91 -8.53
C PRO A 77 17.80 -4.95 -7.53
N HIS A 78 18.84 -4.59 -6.76
CA HIS A 78 19.47 -5.46 -5.77
C HIS A 78 18.52 -5.91 -4.64
N ILE A 79 17.41 -5.20 -4.40
CA ILE A 79 16.39 -5.61 -3.43
C ILE A 79 15.77 -6.98 -3.82
N PHE A 80 15.78 -7.31 -5.11
CA PHE A 80 15.22 -8.55 -5.64
C PHE A 80 16.27 -9.66 -5.84
N ASP A 81 17.56 -9.39 -5.57
CA ASP A 81 18.63 -10.35 -5.76
C ASP A 81 18.45 -11.59 -4.86
N GLY A 82 18.60 -12.76 -5.47
CA GLY A 82 18.52 -14.05 -4.78
C GLY A 82 17.10 -14.52 -4.44
N LEU A 83 16.07 -13.72 -4.71
CA LEU A 83 14.68 -14.10 -4.48
C LEU A 83 14.17 -15.02 -5.61
N ASN A 84 13.41 -16.08 -5.24
CA ASN A 84 12.73 -16.95 -6.23
C ASN A 84 11.20 -16.79 -6.17
N SER A 85 10.67 -16.20 -5.09
CA SER A 85 9.24 -16.00 -4.92
C SER A 85 8.94 -14.69 -4.19
N LEU A 86 7.87 -14.02 -4.62
CA LEU A 86 7.36 -12.79 -4.02
C LEU A 86 5.83 -12.84 -3.97
N VAL A 87 5.25 -12.41 -2.84
CA VAL A 87 3.80 -12.18 -2.72
C VAL A 87 3.55 -10.69 -2.59
N ASP A 88 2.75 -10.14 -3.49
CA ASP A 88 2.22 -8.78 -3.50
C ASP A 88 0.89 -8.78 -2.73
N VAL A 89 0.91 -8.32 -1.49
CA VAL A 89 -0.22 -8.35 -0.55
C VAL A 89 -1.04 -7.07 -0.69
N GLY A 90 -2.35 -7.20 -0.90
CA GLY A 90 -3.18 -6.08 -1.30
C GLY A 90 -2.82 -5.61 -2.72
N GLY A 91 -2.35 -6.52 -3.58
CA GLY A 91 -1.78 -6.18 -4.89
C GLY A 91 -2.81 -5.77 -5.95
N GLY A 92 -4.09 -5.69 -5.60
CA GLY A 92 -5.16 -5.21 -6.47
C GLY A 92 -5.27 -6.03 -7.75
N THR A 93 -5.18 -5.33 -8.89
CA THR A 93 -5.25 -5.96 -10.22
C THR A 93 -3.91 -6.56 -10.70
N GLY A 94 -2.88 -6.60 -9.83
CA GLY A 94 -1.59 -7.23 -10.09
C GLY A 94 -0.59 -6.38 -10.89
N THR A 95 -0.80 -5.08 -10.96
CA THR A 95 0.10 -4.19 -11.72
C THR A 95 1.52 -4.19 -11.18
N ALA A 96 1.71 -4.11 -9.85
CA ALA A 96 3.03 -4.12 -9.22
C ALA A 96 3.73 -5.46 -9.43
N ALA A 97 3.06 -6.57 -9.12
CA ALA A 97 3.58 -7.92 -9.34
C ALA A 97 4.00 -8.17 -10.79
N LYS A 98 3.20 -7.68 -11.77
CA LYS A 98 3.53 -7.81 -13.19
C LYS A 98 4.80 -7.05 -13.57
N ILE A 99 4.96 -5.81 -13.13
CA ILE A 99 6.15 -5.01 -13.42
C ILE A 99 7.41 -5.70 -12.87
N ILE A 100 7.32 -6.24 -11.64
CA ILE A 100 8.42 -6.98 -11.01
C ILE A 100 8.72 -8.27 -11.79
N ALA A 101 7.70 -9.05 -12.16
CA ALA A 101 7.88 -10.27 -12.94
C ALA A 101 8.48 -10.03 -14.34
N ASP A 102 8.06 -8.93 -14.99
CA ASP A 102 8.63 -8.55 -16.30
C ASP A 102 10.09 -8.10 -16.17
N ALA A 103 10.48 -7.45 -15.06
CA ALA A 103 11.86 -7.04 -14.79
C ALA A 103 12.75 -8.21 -14.33
N PHE A 104 12.19 -9.17 -13.60
CA PHE A 104 12.89 -10.33 -13.04
C PHE A 104 12.18 -11.64 -13.42
N PRO A 105 12.37 -12.17 -14.66
CA PRO A 105 11.60 -13.31 -15.17
C PRO A 105 11.78 -14.64 -14.41
N SER A 106 12.83 -14.75 -13.59
CA SER A 106 13.05 -15.90 -12.71
C SER A 106 12.29 -15.82 -11.39
N LEU A 107 11.76 -14.65 -11.03
CA LEU A 107 11.04 -14.39 -9.78
C LEU A 107 9.54 -14.72 -9.95
N ARG A 108 9.07 -15.74 -9.25
CA ARG A 108 7.64 -16.09 -9.23
C ARG A 108 6.86 -15.11 -8.39
N CYS A 109 6.07 -14.25 -9.03
CA CYS A 109 5.22 -13.28 -8.38
C CYS A 109 3.79 -13.82 -8.20
N THR A 110 3.25 -13.62 -6.99
CA THR A 110 1.87 -13.98 -6.62
C THR A 110 1.18 -12.75 -6.07
N VAL A 111 -0.02 -12.47 -6.51
CA VAL A 111 -0.90 -11.41 -5.96
C VAL A 111 -1.83 -12.05 -4.94
N LEU A 112 -1.92 -11.47 -3.75
CA LEU A 112 -2.94 -11.78 -2.75
C LEU A 112 -3.86 -10.58 -2.58
N ASP A 113 -5.15 -10.77 -2.84
CA ASP A 113 -6.17 -9.75 -2.57
C ASP A 113 -7.53 -10.40 -2.33
N LEU A 114 -8.51 -9.61 -1.90
CA LEU A 114 -9.86 -10.08 -1.64
C LEU A 114 -10.52 -10.68 -2.89
N PRO A 115 -11.40 -11.70 -2.77
CA PRO A 115 -11.95 -12.41 -3.93
C PRO A 115 -12.56 -11.49 -4.99
N HIS A 116 -13.34 -10.49 -4.60
CA HIS A 116 -13.99 -9.56 -5.52
C HIS A 116 -13.03 -8.60 -6.24
N VAL A 117 -11.79 -8.46 -5.74
CA VAL A 117 -10.72 -7.67 -6.37
C VAL A 117 -9.99 -8.51 -7.40
N VAL A 118 -9.58 -9.73 -7.02
CA VAL A 118 -8.79 -10.61 -7.89
C VAL A 118 -9.60 -11.14 -9.08
N GLU A 119 -10.92 -11.22 -8.99
CA GLU A 119 -11.78 -11.52 -10.15
C GLU A 119 -11.58 -10.54 -11.32
N LYS A 120 -11.10 -9.33 -11.02
CA LYS A 120 -10.80 -8.29 -12.00
C LYS A 120 -9.31 -8.23 -12.38
N ALA A 121 -8.48 -9.06 -11.74
CA ALA A 121 -7.06 -9.15 -12.07
C ALA A 121 -6.91 -9.65 -13.51
N SER A 122 -5.97 -9.05 -14.24
CA SER A 122 -5.65 -9.49 -15.59
C SER A 122 -5.08 -10.90 -15.53
N GLU A 123 -5.70 -11.85 -16.23
CA GLU A 123 -5.04 -13.14 -16.48
C GLU A 123 -3.72 -12.87 -17.20
N SER A 124 -2.64 -13.24 -16.56
CA SER A 124 -1.29 -13.08 -17.10
C SER A 124 -0.50 -14.34 -16.79
N ASN A 125 0.19 -14.89 -17.80
CA ASN A 125 1.07 -16.05 -17.61
C ASN A 125 2.30 -15.71 -16.74
N SER A 126 2.54 -14.43 -16.42
CA SER A 126 3.71 -13.98 -15.64
C SER A 126 3.46 -13.87 -14.15
N ILE A 127 2.20 -13.92 -13.68
CA ILE A 127 1.87 -13.80 -12.26
C ILE A 127 0.82 -14.83 -11.83
N ASN A 128 0.90 -15.28 -10.59
CA ASN A 128 -0.16 -16.05 -9.94
C ASN A 128 -1.11 -15.11 -9.21
N VAL A 129 -2.36 -15.52 -9.06
CA VAL A 129 -3.37 -14.76 -8.31
C VAL A 129 -4.01 -15.67 -7.27
N VAL A 130 -4.08 -15.20 -6.03
CA VAL A 130 -4.68 -15.91 -4.89
C VAL A 130 -5.72 -15.02 -4.24
N ALA A 131 -6.95 -15.50 -4.17
CA ALA A 131 -8.01 -14.86 -3.40
C ALA A 131 -7.84 -15.17 -1.91
N GLY A 132 -7.81 -14.14 -1.05
CA GLY A 132 -7.67 -14.35 0.39
C GLY A 132 -7.66 -13.04 1.16
N ASP A 133 -7.66 -13.16 2.49
CA ASP A 133 -7.56 -12.04 3.41
C ASP A 133 -6.17 -12.05 4.07
N MET A 134 -5.45 -10.93 3.96
CA MET A 134 -4.11 -10.77 4.55
C MET A 134 -4.11 -10.87 6.08
N PHE A 135 -5.24 -10.61 6.74
CA PHE A 135 -5.38 -10.78 8.18
C PHE A 135 -5.50 -12.26 8.59
N GLU A 136 -5.93 -13.11 7.67
CA GLU A 136 -6.09 -14.55 7.89
C GLU A 136 -4.80 -15.29 7.54
N LYS A 137 -4.39 -15.22 6.27
CA LYS A 137 -3.25 -15.97 5.77
C LYS A 137 -2.60 -15.33 4.55
N ILE A 138 -1.28 -15.20 4.58
CA ILE A 138 -0.43 -14.82 3.44
C ILE A 138 0.29 -16.07 2.93
N PRO A 139 0.32 -16.34 1.62
CA PRO A 139 1.12 -17.44 1.06
C PRO A 139 2.61 -17.28 1.37
N SER A 140 3.32 -18.37 1.63
CA SER A 140 4.76 -18.32 1.91
C SER A 140 5.57 -17.95 0.66
N ALA A 141 6.57 -17.09 0.85
CA ALA A 141 7.50 -16.65 -0.18
C ALA A 141 8.85 -16.21 0.40
N ASP A 142 9.84 -15.99 -0.49
CA ASP A 142 11.12 -15.40 -0.11
C ASP A 142 10.95 -13.91 0.25
N ALA A 143 10.03 -13.22 -0.41
CA ALA A 143 9.71 -11.83 -0.09
C ALA A 143 8.20 -11.55 -0.09
N ILE A 144 7.78 -10.61 0.74
CA ILE A 144 6.43 -10.05 0.77
C ILE A 144 6.52 -8.57 0.40
N LEU A 145 5.69 -8.13 -0.54
CA LEU A 145 5.54 -6.73 -0.91
C LEU A 145 4.23 -6.18 -0.33
N LEU A 146 4.33 -5.02 0.30
CA LEU A 146 3.21 -4.17 0.73
C LEU A 146 3.38 -2.82 0.05
N ASN A 147 2.57 -2.54 -0.97
CA ASN A 147 2.66 -1.31 -1.76
C ASN A 147 1.42 -0.45 -1.55
N ASN A 148 1.53 0.61 -0.75
CA ASN A 148 0.42 1.46 -0.31
C ASN A 148 -0.69 0.64 0.38
N VAL A 149 -0.32 -0.13 1.36
CA VAL A 149 -1.24 -0.96 2.14
C VAL A 149 -1.34 -0.46 3.57
N LEU A 150 -0.19 -0.24 4.23
CA LEU A 150 -0.18 0.02 5.67
C LEU A 150 -0.73 1.40 6.04
N HIS A 151 -0.73 2.37 5.13
CA HIS A 151 -1.31 3.67 5.38
C HIS A 151 -2.85 3.65 5.49
N ASP A 152 -3.52 2.63 4.95
CA ASP A 152 -4.97 2.46 5.05
C ASP A 152 -5.42 1.95 6.43
N TRP A 153 -4.49 1.53 7.30
CA TRP A 153 -4.78 0.81 8.53
C TRP A 153 -4.23 1.52 9.78
N HIS A 154 -4.96 1.38 10.90
CA HIS A 154 -4.48 1.83 12.20
C HIS A 154 -3.30 0.99 12.70
N GLY A 155 -2.54 1.52 13.68
CA GLY A 155 -1.29 0.91 14.14
C GLY A 155 -1.39 -0.55 14.56
N GLU A 156 -2.45 -0.93 15.28
CA GLU A 156 -2.66 -2.31 15.72
C GLU A 156 -2.88 -3.28 14.55
N ASP A 157 -3.66 -2.85 13.56
CA ASP A 157 -3.88 -3.64 12.33
C ASP A 157 -2.60 -3.74 11.50
N CYS A 158 -1.82 -2.66 11.40
CA CYS A 158 -0.51 -2.69 10.75
C CYS A 158 0.43 -3.70 11.42
N VAL A 159 0.48 -3.73 12.75
CA VAL A 159 1.28 -4.73 13.49
C VAL A 159 0.79 -6.15 13.19
N ARG A 160 -0.52 -6.37 13.09
CA ARG A 160 -1.08 -7.68 12.70
C ARG A 160 -0.67 -8.07 11.29
N ILE A 161 -0.79 -7.16 10.32
CA ILE A 161 -0.38 -7.40 8.92
C ILE A 161 1.11 -7.72 8.86
N LEU A 162 1.96 -6.91 9.49
CA LEU A 162 3.41 -7.11 9.50
C LEU A 162 3.82 -8.44 10.16
N LYS A 163 3.15 -8.87 11.23
CA LYS A 163 3.37 -10.18 11.82
C LYS A 163 2.98 -11.31 10.88
N ARG A 164 1.84 -11.18 10.15
CA ARG A 164 1.46 -12.15 9.12
C ARG A 164 2.47 -12.22 7.96
N CYS A 165 3.00 -11.07 7.56
CA CYS A 165 4.08 -11.03 6.57
C CYS A 165 5.33 -11.74 7.08
N LYS A 166 5.73 -11.52 8.33
CA LYS A 166 6.87 -12.20 8.95
C LYS A 166 6.67 -13.72 9.02
N ASP A 167 5.45 -14.17 9.40
CA ASP A 167 5.12 -15.60 9.47
C ASP A 167 5.12 -16.26 8.07
N ALA A 168 4.85 -15.48 7.00
CA ALA A 168 4.81 -15.97 5.63
C ALA A 168 6.18 -16.03 4.95
N ILE A 169 7.17 -15.32 5.47
CA ILE A 169 8.54 -15.40 4.95
C ILE A 169 9.13 -16.76 5.37
N GLU A 170 9.76 -17.46 4.44
CA GLU A 170 10.42 -18.71 4.74
C GLU A 170 11.61 -18.50 5.70
N PRO A 171 11.53 -19.01 6.96
CA PRO A 171 12.47 -18.65 8.03
C PRO A 171 13.88 -19.25 7.86
N ARG A 172 14.17 -19.92 6.75
CA ARG A 172 15.41 -20.68 6.52
C ARG A 172 16.28 -20.15 5.38
N LYS A 173 15.87 -19.05 4.74
CA LYS A 173 16.58 -18.56 3.58
C LYS A 173 17.22 -17.22 3.89
N ASP A 174 18.56 -17.19 3.82
CA ASP A 174 19.30 -15.92 3.89
C ASP A 174 18.77 -14.99 2.82
N GLY A 175 18.41 -13.74 3.22
CA GLY A 175 17.89 -12.72 2.32
C GLY A 175 16.36 -12.62 2.22
N SER A 176 15.60 -13.46 2.94
CA SER A 176 14.13 -13.30 3.04
C SER A 176 13.76 -12.01 3.74
N LYS A 177 12.76 -11.27 3.22
CA LYS A 177 12.45 -9.91 3.67
C LYS A 177 11.00 -9.49 3.41
N VAL A 178 10.57 -8.42 4.07
CA VAL A 178 9.36 -7.69 3.70
C VAL A 178 9.76 -6.36 3.07
N ILE A 179 9.16 -6.05 1.95
CA ILE A 179 9.37 -4.80 1.20
C ILE A 179 8.10 -3.96 1.36
N VAL A 180 8.23 -2.81 1.99
CA VAL A 180 7.13 -1.85 2.15
C VAL A 180 7.42 -0.64 1.26
N VAL A 181 6.46 -0.26 0.43
CA VAL A 181 6.53 0.96 -0.39
C VAL A 181 5.42 1.88 0.08
N ASP A 182 5.78 2.91 0.84
CA ASP A 182 4.83 3.81 1.47
C ASP A 182 5.46 5.19 1.71
N ILE A 183 4.67 6.16 2.16
CA ILE A 183 5.12 7.50 2.47
C ILE A 183 5.77 7.53 3.87
N ILE A 184 6.89 8.24 3.99
CA ILE A 184 7.48 8.65 5.26
C ILE A 184 7.37 10.17 5.35
N GLN A 185 6.50 10.67 6.24
CA GLN A 185 6.05 12.06 6.26
C GLN A 185 7.18 13.08 6.53
N ASP A 186 8.12 12.74 7.38
CA ASP A 186 9.25 13.57 7.77
C ASP A 186 10.58 13.10 7.15
N PHE A 187 10.51 12.35 6.05
CA PHE A 187 11.73 11.91 5.37
C PHE A 187 12.46 13.13 4.80
N GLU A 188 13.73 13.29 5.19
CA GLU A 188 14.56 14.37 4.71
C GLU A 188 14.77 14.26 3.19
N ASN A 189 14.04 15.06 2.46
CA ASN A 189 14.22 15.25 1.03
C ASN A 189 14.41 16.75 0.75
N ASN A 190 15.30 17.07 -0.18
CA ASN A 190 15.54 18.44 -0.61
C ASN A 190 14.49 18.95 -1.63
N ASN A 191 13.30 18.29 -1.69
CA ASN A 191 12.25 18.63 -2.62
C ASN A 191 10.98 19.14 -1.89
N PRO A 192 10.79 20.46 -1.76
CA PRO A 192 9.65 21.05 -1.08
C PRO A 192 8.29 20.59 -1.64
N LYS A 193 8.22 20.30 -2.96
CA LYS A 193 6.99 19.81 -3.59
C LYS A 193 6.65 18.37 -3.16
N ALA A 194 7.67 17.55 -2.93
CA ALA A 194 7.44 16.20 -2.40
C ALA A 194 6.90 16.26 -0.97
N THR A 195 7.47 17.13 -0.13
CA THR A 195 6.96 17.38 1.24
C THR A 195 5.52 17.86 1.23
N GLU A 196 5.18 18.86 0.41
CA GLU A 196 3.81 19.35 0.25
C GLU A 196 2.86 18.23 -0.20
N THR A 197 3.28 17.43 -1.17
CA THR A 197 2.50 16.28 -1.64
C THR A 197 2.28 15.26 -0.53
N GLY A 198 3.28 14.97 0.30
CA GLY A 198 3.15 14.10 1.48
C GLY A 198 2.08 14.59 2.46
N PHE A 199 2.02 15.89 2.74
CA PHE A 199 0.94 16.47 3.58
C PHE A 199 -0.43 16.36 2.93
N LEU A 200 -0.54 16.48 1.60
CA LEU A 200 -1.81 16.27 0.91
C LEU A 200 -2.27 14.81 0.99
N PHE A 201 -1.36 13.85 0.92
CA PHE A 201 -1.68 12.43 1.15
C PHE A 201 -2.10 12.18 2.60
N ASP A 202 -1.45 12.80 3.57
CA ASP A 202 -1.83 12.69 4.99
C ASP A 202 -3.27 13.17 5.22
N ILE A 203 -3.65 14.33 4.67
CA ILE A 203 -5.03 14.82 4.69
C ILE A 203 -5.98 13.83 4.00
N LEU A 204 -5.56 13.24 2.88
CA LEU A 204 -6.37 12.26 2.17
C LEU A 204 -6.61 11.02 3.02
N MET A 205 -5.58 10.47 3.68
CA MET A 205 -5.72 9.31 4.57
C MET A 205 -6.60 9.64 5.78
N MET A 206 -6.38 10.78 6.42
CA MET A 206 -7.21 11.25 7.54
C MET A 206 -8.69 11.33 7.15
N THR A 207 -8.99 11.94 6.01
CA THR A 207 -10.38 12.17 5.59
C THR A 207 -11.07 10.94 5.03
N SER A 208 -10.34 10.06 4.34
CA SER A 208 -10.91 8.87 3.68
C SER A 208 -10.98 7.65 4.60
N HIS A 209 -9.90 7.39 5.35
CA HIS A 209 -9.73 6.15 6.12
C HIS A 209 -9.70 6.39 7.64
N GLY A 210 -9.53 7.65 8.10
CA GLY A 210 -9.30 7.98 9.50
C GLY A 210 -7.89 7.60 9.97
N THR A 211 -6.98 7.39 9.04
CA THR A 211 -5.59 7.01 9.26
C THR A 211 -4.65 8.17 8.97
N LYS A 212 -3.36 7.93 8.83
CA LYS A 212 -2.37 8.97 8.54
C LYS A 212 -1.16 8.42 7.79
N GLU A 213 -0.43 9.32 7.16
CA GLU A 213 0.94 9.03 6.75
C GLU A 213 1.85 9.10 7.98
N ARG A 214 2.81 8.18 8.08
CA ARG A 214 3.62 8.00 9.28
C ARG A 214 4.97 8.71 9.15
N THR A 215 5.43 9.27 10.28
CA THR A 215 6.79 9.75 10.43
C THR A 215 7.78 8.59 10.48
N LYS A 216 9.07 8.88 10.28
CA LYS A 216 10.15 7.88 10.39
C LYS A 216 10.17 7.20 11.77
N GLN A 217 9.89 7.96 12.85
CA GLN A 217 9.84 7.40 14.19
C GLN A 217 8.65 6.44 14.36
N GLU A 218 7.49 6.81 13.84
CA GLU A 218 6.30 5.95 13.90
C GLU A 218 6.46 4.67 13.06
N TRP A 219 7.13 4.75 11.90
CA TRP A 219 7.52 3.58 11.14
C TRP A 219 8.49 2.69 11.92
N HIS A 220 9.50 3.28 12.58
CA HIS A 220 10.41 2.54 13.44
C HIS A 220 9.66 1.77 14.52
N ASP A 221 8.81 2.46 15.29
CA ASP A 221 8.06 1.88 16.40
C ASP A 221 7.14 0.75 15.91
N LEU A 222 6.51 0.93 14.76
CA LEU A 222 5.65 -0.06 14.13
C LEU A 222 6.42 -1.32 13.72
N ILE A 223 7.55 -1.15 13.02
CA ILE A 223 8.37 -2.25 12.49
C ILE A 223 8.99 -3.05 13.63
N ILE A 224 9.59 -2.37 14.61
CA ILE A 224 10.20 -3.03 15.77
C ILE A 224 9.12 -3.67 16.66
N GLY A 225 7.98 -2.99 16.85
CA GLY A 225 6.82 -3.53 17.57
C GLY A 225 6.21 -4.76 16.91
N ALA A 226 6.34 -4.91 15.61
CA ALA A 226 5.96 -6.13 14.88
C ALA A 226 7.00 -7.27 15.00
N GLY A 227 8.17 -6.99 15.60
CA GLY A 227 9.20 -7.99 15.92
C GLY A 227 10.27 -8.17 14.83
N TYR A 228 10.41 -7.21 13.91
CA TYR A 228 11.54 -7.20 12.95
C TYR A 228 12.82 -6.78 13.63
N SER A 229 13.96 -7.34 13.17
CA SER A 229 15.28 -7.08 13.77
C SER A 229 15.88 -5.72 13.30
N GLY A 230 15.41 -5.20 12.16
CA GLY A 230 15.86 -3.95 11.57
C GLY A 230 15.25 -3.71 10.20
N TYR A 231 15.62 -2.59 9.60
CA TYR A 231 15.19 -2.22 8.26
C TYR A 231 16.15 -1.23 7.60
N THR A 232 16.10 -1.16 6.28
CA THR A 232 16.80 -0.14 5.46
C THR A 232 15.77 0.68 4.69
N ILE A 233 16.00 1.99 4.58
CA ILE A 233 15.13 2.91 3.83
C ILE A 233 15.84 3.38 2.56
N TYR A 234 15.14 3.31 1.44
CA TYR A 234 15.58 3.82 0.15
C TYR A 234 14.59 4.87 -0.36
N PRO A 235 15.03 6.12 -0.62
CA PRO A 235 14.14 7.14 -1.18
C PRO A 235 13.81 6.85 -2.65
N THR A 236 12.57 7.05 -3.06
CA THR A 236 12.23 7.03 -4.48
C THR A 236 12.70 8.32 -5.18
N ARG A 237 12.86 8.28 -6.50
CA ARG A 237 13.28 9.46 -7.29
C ARG A 237 12.32 10.64 -7.17
N LEU A 238 11.05 10.37 -6.93
CA LEU A 238 10.04 11.42 -6.75
C LEU A 238 10.12 12.03 -5.34
N GLY A 239 10.75 11.34 -4.37
CA GLY A 239 10.94 11.80 -3.01
C GLY A 239 9.64 11.86 -2.18
N ILE A 240 8.54 11.27 -2.67
CA ILE A 240 7.26 11.21 -1.96
C ILE A 240 7.21 9.90 -1.17
N ASP A 241 7.47 8.79 -1.86
CA ASP A 241 7.50 7.46 -1.27
C ASP A 241 8.90 7.05 -0.89
N CYS A 242 8.98 6.14 0.07
CA CYS A 242 10.18 5.40 0.41
C CYS A 242 9.95 3.91 0.24
N VAL A 243 11.02 3.19 -0.05
CA VAL A 243 11.05 1.74 0.01
C VAL A 243 11.72 1.35 1.32
N MET A 244 11.06 0.56 2.11
CA MET A 244 11.58 0.03 3.37
C MET A 244 11.77 -1.48 3.22
N GLU A 245 12.99 -1.95 3.38
CA GLU A 245 13.37 -3.35 3.38
C GLU A 245 13.48 -3.83 4.82
N LEU A 246 12.56 -4.68 5.26
CA LEU A 246 12.45 -5.13 6.64
C LEU A 246 13.06 -6.53 6.81
N TYR A 247 13.87 -6.70 7.84
CA TYR A 247 14.59 -7.94 8.15
C TYR A 247 13.92 -8.68 9.30
N PRO A 248 13.54 -9.97 9.13
CA PRO A 248 12.83 -10.78 10.12
C PRO A 248 13.61 -11.02 11.41
#